data_252286442d432bf1db18b63d4fabe534
#
_entry.id   252286442d432bf1db18b63d4fabe534
#
_cell.length_a   1.000
_cell.length_b   1.000
_cell.length_c   1.000
_cell.angle_alpha   90.00
_cell.angle_beta   90.00
_cell.angle_gamma   90.00
#
_symmetry.space_group_name_H-M   'P 1'
#
loop_
_entity.id
_entity.type
_entity.pdbx_description
1 polymer ?
#
loop_
_entity_poly.entity_id
_entity_poly.type
_entity_poly.pdbx_seq_one_letter_code
_entity_poly.pdbx_strand_id
1 'polypeptide(L)'
;MAKGKFLNIDSFELTAGRMIGRKYRILSQLGSGWEGEVYKVLESATGIERAAKLFYPQRNLHDKASKLYAKRLHNLQNCSLLIQYHTQEILIVRRTPITVLISEYV
;
A
#
# COMPACT_ATOMS: atom_id res chain seq x y z
N MET A 1 -2.21 25.78 -10.44
CA MET A 1 -2.15 25.56 -9.77
C MET A 1 -1.91 24.98 -9.05
N ALA A 2 -2.39 24.86 -8.96
CA ALA A 2 -2.09 24.37 -7.84
C ALA A 2 -1.13 23.46 -7.86
N LYS A 3 -0.33 23.75 -8.18
CA LYS A 3 0.55 23.06 -8.10
C LYS A 3 0.90 22.57 -6.91
N GLY A 4 1.41 21.74 -6.58
CA GLY A 4 1.67 21.23 -5.31
C GLY A 4 0.49 20.87 -4.48
N LYS A 5 -0.68 21.01 -5.01
CA LYS A 5 -1.83 20.59 -4.29
C LYS A 5 -2.01 19.13 -4.36
N PHE A 6 -2.33 18.55 -3.22
CA PHE A 6 -2.64 17.14 -3.16
C PHE A 6 -4.10 16.94 -3.47
N LEU A 7 -4.36 15.92 -4.28
CA LEU A 7 -5.69 15.47 -4.48
C LEU A 7 -6.12 14.72 -3.23
N ASN A 8 -7.28 15.07 -2.67
CA ASN A 8 -7.82 14.29 -1.58
C ASN A 8 -8.50 13.07 -2.16
N ILE A 9 -8.05 11.90 -1.75
CA ILE A 9 -8.62 10.64 -2.20
C ILE A 9 -9.20 9.95 -0.97
N ASP A 10 -10.51 9.77 -0.98
CA ASP A 10 -11.21 9.12 0.13
C ASP A 10 -11.43 7.64 -0.12
N SER A 11 -11.31 7.20 -1.37
CA SER A 11 -11.42 5.80 -1.74
C SER A 11 -10.67 5.61 -3.05
N PHE A 12 -9.86 4.57 -3.11
CA PHE A 12 -9.11 4.28 -4.33
C PHE A 12 -9.96 3.57 -5.37
N GLU A 13 -10.97 2.82 -4.93
CA GLU A 13 -11.89 2.10 -5.82
C GLU A 13 -11.15 1.20 -6.81
N LEU A 14 -10.14 0.51 -6.32
CA LEU A 14 -9.37 -0.39 -7.16
C LEU A 14 -10.09 -1.71 -7.33
N THR A 15 -10.08 -2.19 -8.56
CA THR A 15 -10.74 -3.44 -8.89
C THR A 15 -9.75 -4.59 -8.97
N ALA A 16 -10.26 -5.80 -8.82
CA ALA A 16 -9.46 -7.00 -8.97
C ALA A 16 -8.83 -7.01 -10.36
N GLY A 17 -7.58 -7.43 -10.42
CA GLY A 17 -6.81 -7.48 -11.66
C GLY A 17 -5.95 -6.27 -11.92
N ARG A 18 -6.18 -5.14 -11.22
CA ARG A 18 -5.33 -3.96 -11.35
C ARG A 18 -3.93 -4.30 -10.87
N MET A 19 -2.93 -3.86 -11.62
CA MET A 19 -1.53 -4.13 -11.28
C MET A 19 -0.92 -2.97 -10.51
N ILE A 20 -0.13 -3.29 -9.50
CA ILE A 20 0.74 -2.35 -8.82
C ILE A 20 2.13 -2.58 -9.40
N GLY A 21 2.59 -1.63 -10.20
CA GLY A 21 3.77 -1.85 -11.02
C GLY A 21 3.51 -3.02 -11.96
N ARG A 22 4.51 -3.83 -12.15
CA ARG A 22 4.35 -5.07 -12.93
C ARG A 22 4.51 -6.29 -12.05
N LYS A 23 4.40 -6.10 -10.74
CA LYS A 23 4.77 -7.13 -9.78
C LYS A 23 3.59 -7.70 -9.02
N TYR A 24 2.58 -6.88 -8.73
CA TYR A 24 1.51 -7.29 -7.82
C TYR A 24 0.17 -7.05 -8.47
N ARG A 25 -0.67 -8.10 -8.45
CA ARG A 25 -2.03 -8.00 -8.98
C ARG A 25 -3.00 -7.92 -7.82
N ILE A 26 -3.88 -6.93 -7.84
CA ILE A 26 -4.90 -6.78 -6.81
C ILE A 26 -5.91 -7.91 -6.92
N LEU A 27 -6.16 -8.59 -5.80
CA LEU A 27 -7.14 -9.67 -5.73
C LEU A 27 -8.43 -9.19 -5.06
N SER A 28 -8.33 -8.56 -3.89
CA SER A 28 -9.51 -8.11 -3.15
C SER A 28 -9.11 -7.08 -2.12
N GLN A 29 -10.07 -6.29 -1.66
CA GLN A 29 -9.83 -5.34 -0.59
C GLN A 29 -10.01 -6.07 0.75
N LEU A 30 -9.04 -5.88 1.65
CA LEU A 30 -9.09 -6.48 2.97
C LEU A 30 -9.67 -5.54 4.02
N GLY A 31 -9.50 -4.23 3.83
CA GLY A 31 -10.02 -3.28 4.78
C GLY A 31 -9.65 -1.86 4.43
N SER A 32 -10.14 -0.93 5.24
CA SER A 32 -9.83 0.48 5.09
C SER A 32 -9.84 1.16 6.44
N GLY A 33 -9.19 2.30 6.54
CA GLY A 33 -9.13 3.07 7.76
C GLY A 33 -8.76 4.51 7.48
N TRP A 34 -8.32 5.20 8.53
CA TRP A 34 -7.98 6.62 8.46
C TRP A 34 -6.84 6.90 7.47
N GLU A 35 -5.82 6.04 7.48
CA GLU A 35 -4.62 6.29 6.69
C GLU A 35 -4.73 5.82 5.25
N GLY A 36 -5.58 4.85 4.96
CA GLY A 36 -5.63 4.28 3.64
C GLY A 36 -6.39 2.97 3.58
N GLU A 37 -6.06 2.16 2.59
CA GLU A 37 -6.77 0.92 2.31
C GLU A 37 -5.77 -0.23 2.19
N VAL A 38 -6.21 -1.41 2.57
CA VAL A 38 -5.38 -2.61 2.50
C VAL A 38 -6.01 -3.58 1.52
N TYR A 39 -5.19 -4.11 0.63
CA TYR A 39 -5.62 -5.06 -0.38
C TYR A 39 -4.81 -6.33 -0.29
N LYS A 40 -5.45 -7.43 -0.64
CA LYS A 40 -4.73 -8.68 -0.88
C LYS A 40 -4.25 -8.63 -2.33
N VAL A 41 -2.97 -8.92 -2.52
CA VAL A 41 -2.35 -8.89 -3.86
C VAL A 41 -1.62 -10.20 -4.11
N LEU A 42 -1.42 -10.51 -5.39
CA LEU A 42 -0.66 -11.68 -5.80
C LEU A 42 0.66 -11.19 -6.39
N GLU A 43 1.75 -11.65 -5.82
CA GLU A 43 3.07 -11.39 -6.38
C GLU A 43 3.25 -12.27 -7.60
N SER A 44 3.31 -11.65 -8.78
CA SER A 44 3.27 -12.38 -10.04
C SER A 44 4.47 -13.32 -10.23
N ALA A 45 5.64 -12.90 -9.78
CA ALA A 45 6.85 -13.68 -9.98
C ALA A 45 6.86 -14.99 -9.18
N THR A 46 6.20 -15.01 -8.04
CA THR A 46 6.30 -16.16 -7.11
C THR A 46 4.97 -16.89 -6.90
N GLY A 47 3.86 -16.24 -7.23
CA GLY A 47 2.54 -16.75 -6.88
C GLY A 47 2.20 -16.60 -5.40
N ILE A 48 3.00 -15.86 -4.64
CA ILE A 48 2.76 -15.68 -3.21
C ILE A 48 1.78 -14.52 -3.01
N GLU A 49 0.81 -14.73 -2.13
CA GLU A 49 -0.12 -13.67 -1.77
C GLU A 49 0.54 -12.75 -0.76
N ARG A 50 0.33 -11.43 -0.95
CA ARG A 50 0.87 -10.40 -0.07
C ARG A 50 -0.25 -9.45 0.33
N ALA A 51 0.02 -8.61 1.32
CA ALA A 51 -0.85 -7.50 1.68
C ALA A 51 -0.22 -6.21 1.18
N ALA A 52 -1.06 -5.33 0.65
CA ALA A 52 -0.62 -4.04 0.13
C ALA A 52 -1.42 -2.95 0.84
N LYS A 53 -0.72 -2.06 1.55
CA LYS A 53 -1.36 -0.91 2.17
C LYS A 53 -1.10 0.32 1.33
N LEU A 54 -2.17 0.92 0.82
CA LEU A 54 -2.13 2.13 0.02
C LEU A 54 -2.53 3.30 0.90
N PHE A 55 -1.67 4.32 0.94
CA PHE A 55 -1.88 5.46 1.82
C PHE A 55 -2.58 6.59 1.08
N TYR A 56 -3.63 7.15 1.67
CA TYR A 56 -4.26 8.33 1.11
C TYR A 56 -3.24 9.47 1.10
N PRO A 57 -3.09 10.19 -0.02
CA PRO A 57 -2.05 11.21 -0.12
C PRO A 57 -2.18 12.30 0.93
N GLN A 58 -3.41 12.71 1.28
CA GLN A 58 -3.63 13.74 2.28
C GLN A 58 -3.28 13.28 3.69
N ARG A 59 -3.15 11.96 3.92
CA ARG A 59 -2.78 11.41 5.22
C ARG A 59 -1.33 10.95 5.29
N ASN A 60 -0.58 11.19 4.22
CA ASN A 60 0.78 10.68 4.12
C ASN A 60 1.72 11.76 3.57
N LEU A 61 1.59 12.97 4.09
CA LEU A 61 2.39 14.10 3.63
C LEU A 61 3.88 13.82 3.86
N HIS A 62 4.68 14.01 2.82
CA HIS A 62 6.12 13.75 2.85
C HIS A 62 6.44 12.30 3.24
N ASP A 63 5.50 11.38 2.96
CA ASP A 63 5.64 9.97 3.29
C ASP A 63 5.86 9.70 4.78
N LYS A 64 5.37 10.59 5.65
CA LYS A 64 5.58 10.43 7.09
C LYS A 64 4.85 9.22 7.64
N ALA A 65 3.59 9.04 7.25
CA ALA A 65 2.80 7.92 7.75
C ALA A 65 3.34 6.58 7.25
N SER A 66 3.69 6.50 5.97
CA SER A 66 4.21 5.26 5.41
C SER A 66 5.57 4.90 5.98
N LYS A 67 6.43 5.90 6.20
CA LYS A 67 7.74 5.64 6.82
C LYS A 67 7.59 5.11 8.24
N LEU A 68 6.68 5.68 9.01
CA LEU A 68 6.44 5.23 10.37
C LEU A 68 5.88 3.81 10.39
N TYR A 69 4.96 3.52 9.49
CA TYR A 69 4.38 2.19 9.36
C TYR A 69 5.44 1.15 9.00
N ALA A 70 6.28 1.48 8.02
CA ALA A 70 7.36 0.59 7.61
C ALA A 70 8.32 0.31 8.76
N LYS A 71 8.67 1.33 9.53
CA LYS A 71 9.56 1.15 10.68
C LYS A 71 8.94 0.25 11.74
N ARG A 72 7.64 0.39 11.99
CA ARG A 72 6.94 -0.46 12.94
C ARG A 72 6.98 -1.92 12.49
N LEU A 73 6.69 -2.18 11.22
CA LEU A 73 6.74 -3.53 10.70
C LEU A 73 8.15 -4.11 10.78
N HIS A 74 9.15 -3.30 10.45
CA HIS A 74 10.54 -3.74 10.51
C HIS A 74 10.94 -4.11 11.94
N ASN A 75 10.56 -3.27 12.91
CA ASN A 75 10.92 -3.51 14.30
C ASN A 75 10.24 -4.76 14.88
N LEU A 76 9.16 -5.23 14.25
CA LEU A 76 8.44 -6.39 14.69
C LEU A 76 8.84 -7.67 13.96
N GLN A 77 9.80 -7.58 13.05
CA GLN A 77 10.14 -8.71 12.19
C GLN A 77 10.69 -9.91 12.93
N ASN A 78 11.18 -9.73 14.15
CA ASN A 78 11.68 -10.83 14.95
C ASN A 78 10.56 -11.59 15.67
N CYS A 79 9.34 -11.13 15.56
CA CYS A 79 8.20 -11.76 16.18
C CYS A 79 7.51 -12.62 15.12
N SER A 80 7.60 -13.92 15.24
CA SER A 80 7.17 -14.84 14.19
C SER A 80 5.67 -14.81 13.91
N LEU A 81 4.89 -14.23 14.80
CA LEU A 81 3.44 -14.17 14.64
C LEU A 81 2.97 -12.87 13.98
N LEU A 82 3.88 -11.95 13.67
CA LEU A 82 3.52 -10.65 13.15
C LEU A 82 3.85 -10.52 11.67
N ILE A 83 3.07 -9.68 11.01
CA ILE A 83 3.23 -9.39 9.58
C ILE A 83 4.55 -8.65 9.38
N GLN A 84 5.32 -9.09 8.39
CA GLN A 84 6.61 -8.48 8.11
C GLN A 84 6.53 -7.60 6.88
N TYR A 85 7.22 -6.46 6.95
CA TYR A 85 7.38 -5.56 5.83
C TYR A 85 8.25 -6.23 4.75
N HIS A 86 7.85 -6.07 3.51
CA HIS A 86 8.56 -6.64 2.37
C HIS A 86 9.20 -5.56 1.50
N THR A 87 8.42 -4.66 0.94
CA THR A 87 8.96 -3.62 0.06
C THR A 87 7.95 -2.48 -0.11
N GLN A 88 8.40 -1.42 -0.75
CA GLN A 88 7.58 -0.26 -1.06
C GLN A 88 7.44 -0.12 -2.57
N GLU A 89 6.26 0.25 -3.02
CA GLU A 89 5.96 0.51 -4.42
C GLU A 89 5.22 1.83 -4.55
N ILE A 90 5.09 2.30 -5.77
CA ILE A 90 4.31 3.50 -6.08
C ILE A 90 3.25 3.11 -7.11
N LEU A 91 2.01 3.50 -6.84
CA LEU A 91 0.90 3.31 -7.78
C LEU A 91 0.34 4.67 -8.14
N ILE A 92 0.13 4.93 -9.42
CA ILE A 92 -0.49 6.18 -9.87
C ILE A 92 -2.00 5.97 -9.89
N VAL A 93 -2.72 6.73 -9.09
CA VAL A 93 -4.18 6.71 -9.06
C VAL A 93 -4.68 8.12 -9.33
N ARG A 94 -5.48 8.28 -10.37
CA ARG A 94 -6.00 9.58 -10.77
C ARG A 94 -4.88 10.62 -10.86
N ARG A 95 -3.80 10.22 -11.53
CA ARG A 95 -2.60 11.06 -11.77
C ARG A 95 -1.86 11.44 -10.49
N THR A 96 -2.14 10.77 -9.39
CA THR A 96 -1.50 11.04 -8.11
C THR A 96 -0.65 9.85 -7.71
N PRO A 97 0.63 10.05 -7.37
CA PRO A 97 1.45 8.94 -6.89
C PRO A 97 1.03 8.55 -5.47
N ILE A 98 0.77 7.27 -5.30
CA ILE A 98 0.33 6.71 -4.04
C ILE A 98 1.41 5.78 -3.54
N THR A 99 1.84 5.97 -2.30
CA THR A 99 2.81 5.08 -1.67
C THR A 99 2.11 3.81 -1.23
N VAL A 100 2.69 2.67 -1.60
CA VAL A 100 2.15 1.36 -1.28
C VAL A 100 3.21 0.59 -0.52
N LEU A 101 2.85 0.06 0.64
CA LEU A 101 3.74 -0.83 1.39
C LEU A 101 3.26 -2.26 1.21
N ILE A 102 4.18 -3.11 0.79
CA ILE A 102 3.91 -4.53 0.59
C ILE A 102 4.44 -5.27 1.81
N SER A 103 3.61 -6.10 2.40
CA SER A 103 3.97 -6.90 3.55
C SER A 103 3.48 -8.32 3.37
N GLU A 104 3.80 -9.19 4.31
CA GLU A 104 3.26 -10.53 4.27
C GLU A 104 1.76 -10.51 4.48
N TYR A 105 1.11 -11.47 3.85
CA TYR A 105 -0.31 -11.73 4.08
C TYR A 105 -0.42 -13.06 4.82
N VAL A 106 -1.04 -13.01 5.95
CA VAL A 106 -1.19 -14.19 6.81
C VAL A 106 -2.65 -14.60 6.89
#